data_cbaee53e02e5247eafe3f7799d02980d
#
_entry.id   cbaee53e02e5247eafe3f7799d02980d
#
_cell.length_a   1.000
_cell.length_b   1.000
_cell.length_c   1.000
_cell.angle_alpha   90.00
_cell.angle_beta   90.00
_cell.angle_gamma   90.00
#
_symmetry.space_group_name_H-M   'P 1'
#
loop_
_entity.id
_entity.type
_entity.pdbx_description
1 polymer ?
#
loop_
_entity_poly.entity_id
_entity_poly.type
_entity_poly.pdbx_seq_one_letter_code
_entity_poly.pdbx_strand_id
1 'polypeptide(L)'
;QATADILREAGVPVTELRAGIIVGAGSAAFEVMRDMVYNLPVLTPPRWVRSRTTPIALENLLHYLVALLDHPACEHRIFEAAGPEVLSYQQQFEHFMAVSGKRRWLLPIPLPTRWISVWFLNVITSVPPTTARALIQGLKHDLLADDTALRALIPQRLIAFDDAVRRTLKEEEKLVNSSDWGYDAQAFARWRPEYGYFAKQAGFTVKTSA
;
A
#
# COMPACT_ATOMS: atom_id res chain seq x y z
N GLN A 1 -3.58 16.66 4.48
CA GLN A 1 -3.55 18.13 4.42
C GLN A 1 -4.04 18.73 5.74
N ALA A 2 -5.29 18.50 6.17
CA ALA A 2 -5.83 19.09 7.39
C ALA A 2 -4.96 18.89 8.66
N THR A 3 -4.36 17.71 8.83
CA THR A 3 -3.48 17.42 9.97
C THR A 3 -2.21 18.27 9.93
N ALA A 4 -1.59 18.41 8.77
CA ALA A 4 -0.39 19.23 8.60
C ALA A 4 -0.71 20.72 8.81
N ASP A 5 -1.88 21.17 8.40
CA ASP A 5 -2.31 22.56 8.56
C ASP A 5 -2.54 22.90 10.05
N ILE A 6 -3.21 22.00 10.79
CA ILE A 6 -3.40 22.14 12.25
C ILE A 6 -2.06 22.20 12.99
N LEU A 7 -1.08 21.37 12.62
CA LEU A 7 0.23 21.38 13.25
C LEU A 7 1.00 22.68 12.95
N ARG A 8 0.89 23.19 11.71
CA ARG A 8 1.50 24.47 11.32
C ARG A 8 0.87 25.66 12.07
N GLU A 9 -0.45 25.66 12.21
CA GLU A 9 -1.18 26.66 12.98
C GLU A 9 -0.77 26.65 14.46
N ALA A 10 -0.43 25.47 15.00
CA ALA A 10 0.10 25.32 16.36
C ALA A 10 1.60 25.69 16.51
N GLY A 11 2.24 26.17 15.44
CA GLY A 11 3.65 26.57 15.45
C GLY A 11 4.65 25.39 15.44
N VAL A 12 4.20 24.19 15.10
CA VAL A 12 5.08 23.02 15.00
C VAL A 12 5.75 23.01 13.61
N PRO A 13 7.08 22.84 13.53
CA PRO A 13 7.75 22.66 12.24
C PRO A 13 7.27 21.38 11.58
N VAL A 14 6.72 21.47 10.37
CA VAL A 14 6.13 20.31 9.65
C VAL A 14 6.77 20.16 8.29
N THR A 15 7.42 19.04 8.07
CA THR A 15 7.77 18.54 6.74
C THR A 15 6.72 17.52 6.30
N GLU A 16 6.08 17.77 5.16
CA GLU A 16 5.04 16.90 4.64
C GLU A 16 5.60 16.06 3.48
N LEU A 17 5.59 14.74 3.63
CA LEU A 17 5.98 13.80 2.57
C LEU A 17 4.72 13.12 2.02
N ARG A 18 4.44 13.37 0.74
CA ARG A 18 3.29 12.79 0.02
C ARG A 18 3.76 11.64 -0.84
N ALA A 19 3.14 10.50 -0.67
CA ALA A 19 3.37 9.32 -1.51
C ALA A 19 2.04 8.83 -2.10
N GLY A 20 2.09 8.27 -3.30
CA GLY A 20 0.96 7.61 -3.92
C GLY A 20 0.80 6.17 -3.40
N ILE A 21 0.98 5.19 -4.28
CA ILE A 21 0.93 3.77 -3.92
C ILE A 21 2.25 3.36 -3.27
N ILE A 22 2.18 2.81 -2.07
CA ILE A 22 3.32 2.24 -1.37
C ILE A 22 3.31 0.72 -1.57
N VAL A 23 4.43 0.17 -2.03
CA VAL A 23 4.61 -1.27 -2.23
C VAL A 23 5.40 -1.83 -1.06
N GLY A 24 4.71 -2.57 -0.19
CA GLY A 24 5.32 -3.13 1.02
C GLY A 24 4.27 -3.74 1.95
N ALA A 25 4.72 -4.55 2.90
CA ALA A 25 3.85 -5.17 3.89
C ALA A 25 3.13 -4.11 4.75
N GLY A 26 1.84 -4.30 5.01
CA GLY A 26 1.01 -3.37 5.77
C GLY A 26 0.50 -2.16 4.97
N SER A 27 0.88 -2.00 3.70
CA SER A 27 0.28 -1.01 2.83
C SER A 27 -1.11 -1.46 2.38
N ALA A 28 -2.14 -0.67 2.68
CA ALA A 28 -3.52 -1.04 2.34
C ALA A 28 -3.72 -1.27 0.83
N ALA A 29 -3.06 -0.51 -0.04
CA ALA A 29 -3.15 -0.69 -1.48
C ALA A 29 -2.48 -2.00 -1.94
N PHE A 30 -1.32 -2.32 -1.38
CA PHE A 30 -0.60 -3.57 -1.67
C PHE A 30 -1.39 -4.78 -1.16
N GLU A 31 -1.93 -4.72 0.05
CA GLU A 31 -2.75 -5.78 0.65
C GLU A 31 -4.00 -6.07 -0.18
N VAL A 32 -4.72 -5.02 -0.62
CA VAL A 32 -5.88 -5.18 -1.52
C VAL A 32 -5.48 -5.87 -2.82
N MET A 33 -4.38 -5.45 -3.43
CA MET A 33 -3.89 -6.06 -4.68
C MET A 33 -3.56 -7.53 -4.47
N ARG A 34 -2.81 -7.86 -3.41
CA ARG A 34 -2.45 -9.21 -3.04
C ARG A 34 -3.68 -10.08 -2.83
N ASP A 35 -4.62 -9.63 -1.99
CA ASP A 35 -5.82 -10.38 -1.66
C ASP A 35 -6.68 -10.66 -2.90
N MET A 36 -6.82 -9.67 -3.78
CA MET A 36 -7.52 -9.85 -5.04
C MET A 36 -6.85 -10.92 -5.92
N VAL A 37 -5.53 -10.88 -6.07
CA VAL A 37 -4.80 -11.86 -6.91
C VAL A 37 -4.82 -13.26 -6.30
N TYR A 38 -4.74 -13.37 -4.96
CA TYR A 38 -4.69 -14.68 -4.31
C TYR A 38 -6.07 -15.34 -4.20
N ASN A 39 -7.11 -14.56 -3.93
CA ASN A 39 -8.44 -15.08 -3.58
C ASN A 39 -9.41 -15.13 -4.76
N LEU A 40 -9.18 -14.36 -5.83
CA LEU A 40 -10.09 -14.32 -6.97
C LEU A 40 -9.54 -15.08 -8.18
N PRO A 41 -10.37 -15.95 -8.81
CA PRO A 41 -9.99 -16.61 -10.06
C PRO A 41 -10.03 -15.65 -11.25
N VAL A 42 -10.91 -14.64 -11.20
CA VAL A 42 -11.09 -13.60 -12.22
C VAL A 42 -11.11 -12.23 -11.55
N LEU A 43 -10.27 -11.33 -12.03
CA LEU A 43 -10.24 -9.95 -11.62
C LEU A 43 -11.10 -9.11 -12.55
N THR A 44 -12.10 -8.43 -12.00
CA THR A 44 -13.04 -7.60 -12.77
C THR A 44 -12.95 -6.14 -12.31
N PRO A 45 -11.79 -5.49 -12.47
CA PRO A 45 -11.63 -4.13 -12.00
C PRO A 45 -12.47 -3.15 -12.83
N PRO A 46 -13.01 -2.10 -12.19
CA PRO A 46 -13.68 -1.01 -12.89
C PRO A 46 -12.73 -0.19 -13.77
N ARG A 47 -13.28 0.78 -14.51
CA ARG A 47 -12.53 1.64 -15.44
C ARG A 47 -11.32 2.36 -14.84
N TRP A 48 -11.33 2.63 -13.54
CA TRP A 48 -10.19 3.27 -12.84
C TRP A 48 -8.89 2.46 -12.89
N VAL A 49 -8.94 1.19 -13.24
CA VAL A 49 -7.75 0.34 -13.43
C VAL A 49 -6.74 0.94 -14.44
N ARG A 50 -7.18 1.87 -15.29
CA ARG A 50 -6.34 2.56 -16.27
C ARG A 50 -5.65 3.81 -15.70
N SER A 51 -6.06 4.30 -14.52
CA SER A 51 -5.37 5.43 -13.89
C SER A 51 -3.93 5.06 -13.56
N ARG A 52 -3.03 6.01 -13.73
CA ARG A 52 -1.59 5.83 -13.59
C ARG A 52 -1.11 6.36 -12.26
N THR A 53 -0.10 5.70 -11.71
CA THR A 53 0.56 6.12 -10.47
C THR A 53 2.06 5.92 -10.59
N THR A 54 2.80 6.44 -9.62
CA THR A 54 4.24 6.25 -9.45
C THR A 54 4.48 5.43 -8.16
N PRO A 55 4.25 4.09 -8.17
CA PRO A 55 4.34 3.28 -6.96
C PRO A 55 5.77 3.29 -6.41
N ILE A 56 5.90 3.50 -5.09
CA ILE A 56 7.19 3.56 -4.40
C ILE A 56 7.35 2.37 -3.46
N ALA A 57 8.53 1.77 -3.40
CA ALA A 57 8.85 0.73 -2.43
C ALA A 57 8.86 1.31 -1.00
N LEU A 58 8.32 0.55 -0.05
CA LEU A 58 8.29 0.94 1.37
C LEU A 58 9.70 1.26 1.91
N GLU A 59 10.71 0.47 1.53
CA GLU A 59 12.11 0.70 1.91
C GLU A 59 12.61 2.10 1.48
N ASN A 60 12.30 2.51 0.24
CA ASN A 60 12.68 3.83 -0.26
C ASN A 60 11.94 4.96 0.47
N LEU A 61 10.64 4.77 0.76
CA LEU A 61 9.87 5.75 1.50
C LEU A 61 10.38 5.91 2.93
N LEU A 62 10.71 4.82 3.62
CA LEU A 62 11.29 4.85 4.96
C LEU A 62 12.65 5.56 4.97
N HIS A 63 13.49 5.29 3.96
CA HIS A 63 14.76 6.00 3.81
C HIS A 63 14.57 7.52 3.71
N TYR A 64 13.63 7.98 2.89
CA TYR A 64 13.30 9.40 2.79
C TYR A 64 12.78 9.97 4.11
N LEU A 65 11.89 9.25 4.81
CA LEU A 65 11.35 9.71 6.09
C LEU A 65 12.45 9.90 7.14
N VAL A 66 13.37 8.94 7.26
CA VAL A 66 14.48 9.02 8.20
C VAL A 66 15.45 10.13 7.82
N ALA A 67 15.84 10.21 6.54
CA ALA A 67 16.79 11.22 6.09
C ALA A 67 16.25 12.65 6.21
N LEU A 68 14.95 12.87 6.03
CA LEU A 68 14.32 14.18 6.20
C LEU A 68 14.39 14.72 7.64
N LEU A 69 14.51 13.85 8.66
CA LEU A 69 14.65 14.28 10.06
C LEU A 69 15.95 15.04 10.30
N ASP A 70 17.00 14.71 9.56
CA ASP A 70 18.32 15.32 9.69
C ASP A 70 18.53 16.57 8.81
N HIS A 71 17.48 17.00 8.08
CA HIS A 71 17.52 18.13 7.16
C HIS A 71 16.68 19.34 7.65
N PRO A 72 17.25 20.23 8.49
CA PRO A 72 16.48 21.39 9.02
C PRO A 72 15.95 22.32 7.91
N ALA A 73 16.61 22.37 6.75
CA ALA A 73 16.14 23.13 5.58
C ALA A 73 14.82 22.62 4.98
N CYS A 74 14.28 21.53 5.49
CA CYS A 74 13.04 20.92 5.00
C CYS A 74 11.81 21.35 5.81
N GLU A 75 11.98 22.10 6.90
CA GLU A 75 10.89 22.59 7.71
C GLU A 75 9.88 23.37 6.88
N HIS A 76 8.60 23.12 7.14
CA HIS A 76 7.46 23.72 6.43
C HIS A 76 7.37 23.41 4.92
N ARG A 77 8.17 22.48 4.39
CA ARG A 77 8.14 22.10 2.99
C ARG A 77 7.26 20.87 2.73
N ILE A 78 6.78 20.78 1.51
CA ILE A 78 6.04 19.63 1.01
C ILE A 78 6.91 18.97 -0.05
N PHE A 79 7.11 17.66 0.08
CA PHE A 79 7.79 16.84 -0.89
C PHE A 79 6.86 15.74 -1.39
N GLU A 80 7.03 15.36 -2.64
CA GLU A 80 6.37 14.20 -3.21
C GLU A 80 7.40 13.08 -3.39
N ALA A 81 6.99 11.84 -3.08
CA ALA A 81 7.82 10.66 -3.22
C ALA A 81 7.24 9.73 -4.28
N ALA A 82 8.04 9.40 -5.27
CA ALA A 82 7.69 8.52 -6.37
C ALA A 82 8.65 7.34 -6.48
N GLY A 83 8.16 6.22 -7.02
CA GLY A 83 9.01 5.15 -7.50
C GLY A 83 9.58 5.45 -8.90
N PRO A 84 10.42 4.55 -9.44
CA PRO A 84 11.11 4.79 -10.71
C PRO A 84 10.21 4.62 -11.94
N GLU A 85 9.00 4.09 -11.78
CA GLU A 85 8.13 3.68 -12.88
C GLU A 85 6.76 4.34 -12.78
N VAL A 86 6.18 4.67 -13.93
CA VAL A 86 4.79 5.08 -14.06
C VAL A 86 3.98 3.88 -14.52
N LEU A 87 3.13 3.36 -13.66
CA LEU A 87 2.31 2.18 -13.92
C LEU A 87 0.82 2.46 -13.73
N SER A 88 -0.01 1.97 -14.65
CA SER A 88 -1.45 1.88 -14.38
C SER A 88 -1.74 0.79 -13.34
N TYR A 89 -2.89 0.86 -12.67
CA TYR A 89 -3.29 -0.21 -11.76
C TYR A 89 -3.39 -1.57 -12.46
N GLN A 90 -3.80 -1.58 -13.73
CA GLN A 90 -3.81 -2.79 -14.54
C GLN A 90 -2.41 -3.38 -14.67
N GLN A 91 -1.42 -2.56 -15.05
CA GLN A 91 -0.04 -3.00 -15.14
C GLN A 91 0.50 -3.48 -13.79
N GLN A 92 0.16 -2.80 -12.69
CA GLN A 92 0.56 -3.25 -11.36
C GLN A 92 0.00 -4.65 -11.03
N PHE A 93 -1.26 -4.95 -11.37
CA PHE A 93 -1.82 -6.30 -11.24
C PHE A 93 -1.09 -7.32 -12.13
N GLU A 94 -0.80 -6.97 -13.38
CA GLU A 94 -0.09 -7.84 -14.32
C GLU A 94 1.33 -8.17 -13.82
N HIS A 95 2.07 -7.16 -13.36
CA HIS A 95 3.39 -7.29 -12.75
C HIS A 95 3.34 -8.13 -11.46
N PHE A 96 2.38 -7.85 -10.59
CA PHE A 96 2.19 -8.62 -9.35
C PHE A 96 1.91 -10.10 -9.66
N MET A 97 1.04 -10.40 -10.62
CA MET A 97 0.75 -11.77 -11.05
C MET A 97 2.00 -12.46 -11.61
N ALA A 98 2.79 -11.76 -12.41
CA ALA A 98 4.03 -12.29 -12.96
C ALA A 98 5.04 -12.65 -11.87
N VAL A 99 5.23 -11.75 -10.87
CA VAL A 99 6.17 -11.97 -9.76
C VAL A 99 5.69 -13.07 -8.81
N SER A 100 4.40 -13.08 -8.47
CA SER A 100 3.82 -14.07 -7.54
C SER A 100 3.58 -15.45 -8.16
N GLY A 101 3.77 -15.62 -9.48
CA GLY A 101 3.48 -16.86 -10.21
C GLY A 101 1.98 -17.19 -10.30
N LYS A 102 1.10 -16.27 -9.89
CA LYS A 102 -0.36 -16.46 -9.97
C LYS A 102 -0.88 -15.98 -11.32
N ARG A 103 -1.65 -16.82 -12.01
CA ARG A 103 -2.31 -16.45 -13.27
C ARG A 103 -3.79 -16.23 -13.03
N ARG A 104 -4.28 -15.01 -13.30
CA ARG A 104 -5.69 -14.62 -13.16
C ARG A 104 -6.16 -13.96 -14.45
N TRP A 105 -7.41 -14.15 -14.77
CA TRP A 105 -8.04 -13.41 -15.88
C TRP A 105 -8.37 -12.00 -15.40
N LEU A 106 -7.91 -11.00 -16.15
CA LEU A 106 -8.19 -9.60 -15.86
C LEU A 106 -9.17 -9.09 -16.93
N LEU A 107 -10.44 -8.96 -16.54
CA LEU A 107 -11.55 -8.56 -17.42
C LEU A 107 -12.13 -7.24 -16.94
N PRO A 108 -11.70 -6.08 -17.47
CA PRO A 108 -12.27 -4.78 -17.11
C PRO A 108 -13.75 -4.70 -17.50
N ILE A 109 -14.65 -4.55 -16.53
CA ILE A 109 -16.08 -4.45 -16.77
C ILE A 109 -16.49 -2.97 -16.85
N PRO A 110 -17.25 -2.56 -17.88
CA PRO A 110 -17.70 -1.18 -18.07
C PRO A 110 -18.88 -0.78 -17.17
N LEU A 111 -19.17 -1.51 -16.09
CA LEU A 111 -20.30 -1.25 -15.20
C LEU A 111 -20.11 0.00 -14.32
N PRO A 112 -21.18 0.78 -14.04
CA PRO A 112 -21.16 1.88 -13.09
C PRO A 112 -21.15 1.34 -11.65
N THR A 113 -19.95 1.16 -11.09
CA THR A 113 -19.65 0.24 -10.00
C THR A 113 -19.54 0.88 -8.62
N ARG A 114 -20.27 1.98 -8.32
CA ARG A 114 -20.18 2.57 -6.97
C ARG A 114 -20.63 1.62 -5.84
N TRP A 115 -21.60 0.75 -6.10
CA TRP A 115 -22.14 -0.19 -5.11
C TRP A 115 -21.39 -1.52 -5.09
N ILE A 116 -21.13 -2.08 -6.25
CA ILE A 116 -20.48 -3.38 -6.39
C ILE A 116 -19.02 -3.30 -5.91
N SER A 117 -18.30 -2.21 -6.18
CA SER A 117 -16.89 -2.08 -5.78
C SER A 117 -16.70 -2.06 -4.25
N VAL A 118 -17.59 -1.41 -3.51
CA VAL A 118 -17.46 -1.36 -2.04
C VAL A 118 -17.85 -2.67 -1.40
N TRP A 119 -18.95 -3.29 -1.85
CA TRP A 119 -19.38 -4.61 -1.37
C TRP A 119 -18.34 -5.69 -1.70
N PHE A 120 -17.83 -5.67 -2.92
CA PHE A 120 -16.82 -6.59 -3.40
C PHE A 120 -15.52 -6.51 -2.58
N LEU A 121 -15.04 -5.30 -2.30
CA LEU A 121 -13.86 -5.12 -1.45
C LEU A 121 -14.09 -5.57 -0.02
N ASN A 122 -15.27 -5.31 0.55
CA ASN A 122 -15.60 -5.77 1.91
C ASN A 122 -15.62 -7.28 2.08
N VAL A 123 -15.93 -8.02 1.02
CA VAL A 123 -16.00 -9.49 1.06
C VAL A 123 -14.64 -10.12 0.79
N ILE A 124 -13.79 -9.46 0.01
CA ILE A 124 -12.56 -10.06 -0.51
C ILE A 124 -11.32 -9.56 0.20
N THR A 125 -11.35 -8.31 0.67
CA THR A 125 -10.19 -7.72 1.33
C THR A 125 -10.44 -7.54 2.82
N SER A 126 -9.39 -7.68 3.58
CA SER A 126 -9.33 -7.45 5.02
C SER A 126 -9.24 -5.98 5.41
N VAL A 127 -9.18 -5.08 4.42
CA VAL A 127 -9.08 -3.65 4.66
C VAL A 127 -10.43 -3.10 5.14
N PRO A 128 -10.47 -2.30 6.23
CA PRO A 128 -11.69 -1.72 6.75
C PRO A 128 -12.47 -0.91 5.70
N PRO A 129 -13.82 -0.95 5.69
CA PRO A 129 -14.66 -0.30 4.67
C PRO A 129 -14.42 1.20 4.50
N THR A 130 -14.07 1.89 5.57
CA THR A 130 -13.74 3.32 5.56
C THR A 130 -12.47 3.60 4.76
N THR A 131 -11.43 2.79 4.98
CA THR A 131 -10.15 2.87 4.26
C THR A 131 -10.34 2.46 2.79
N ALA A 132 -11.09 1.39 2.53
CA ALA A 132 -11.40 0.93 1.17
C ALA A 132 -12.12 2.01 0.35
N ARG A 133 -13.08 2.73 0.94
CA ARG A 133 -13.76 3.84 0.26
C ARG A 133 -12.82 4.99 -0.09
N ALA A 134 -11.96 5.38 0.83
CA ALA A 134 -10.98 6.45 0.59
C ALA A 134 -10.00 6.05 -0.53
N LEU A 135 -9.52 4.82 -0.53
CA LEU A 135 -8.68 4.27 -1.60
C LEU A 135 -9.38 4.34 -2.96
N ILE A 136 -10.63 3.82 -3.07
CA ILE A 136 -11.37 3.82 -4.33
C ILE A 136 -11.60 5.24 -4.88
N GLN A 137 -11.82 6.22 -4.02
CA GLN A 137 -11.97 7.62 -4.46
C GLN A 137 -10.67 8.16 -5.07
N GLY A 138 -9.53 7.84 -4.47
CA GLY A 138 -8.21 8.21 -4.99
C GLY A 138 -7.86 7.52 -6.32
N LEU A 139 -8.32 6.28 -6.54
CA LEU A 139 -7.99 5.48 -7.72
C LEU A 139 -8.54 6.03 -9.05
N LYS A 140 -9.48 6.98 -9.02
CA LYS A 140 -10.15 7.49 -10.23
C LYS A 140 -9.31 8.47 -11.05
N HIS A 141 -8.26 8.99 -10.46
CA HIS A 141 -7.40 10.00 -11.06
C HIS A 141 -5.97 9.49 -11.16
N ASP A 142 -5.25 10.01 -12.13
CA ASP A 142 -3.81 9.79 -12.19
C ASP A 142 -3.17 10.41 -10.94
N LEU A 143 -2.33 9.66 -10.25
CA LEU A 143 -1.57 10.08 -9.08
C LEU A 143 -0.07 10.01 -9.43
N LEU A 144 0.36 10.97 -10.22
CA LEU A 144 1.76 11.10 -10.63
C LEU A 144 2.45 12.09 -9.70
N ALA A 145 3.37 11.61 -8.90
CA ALA A 145 4.14 12.43 -7.98
C ALA A 145 5.39 13.00 -8.69
N ASP A 146 5.70 14.27 -8.42
CA ASP A 146 6.95 14.91 -8.85
C ASP A 146 7.98 14.85 -7.73
N ASP A 147 8.86 13.88 -7.77
CA ASP A 147 9.89 13.64 -6.76
C ASP A 147 11.23 14.35 -7.05
N THR A 148 11.27 15.24 -8.05
CA THR A 148 12.50 15.93 -8.49
C THR A 148 13.20 16.64 -7.33
N ALA A 149 12.46 17.41 -6.54
CA ALA A 149 13.02 18.15 -5.41
C ALA A 149 13.52 17.21 -4.29
N LEU A 150 12.79 16.11 -4.04
CA LEU A 150 13.17 15.13 -3.02
C LEU A 150 14.42 14.35 -3.44
N ARG A 151 14.50 13.92 -4.69
CA ARG A 151 15.69 13.24 -5.24
C ARG A 151 16.93 14.12 -5.25
N ALA A 152 16.77 15.40 -5.56
CA ALA A 152 17.89 16.34 -5.52
C ALA A 152 18.44 16.51 -4.10
N LEU A 153 17.56 16.48 -3.09
CA LEU A 153 17.93 16.64 -1.70
C LEU A 153 18.50 15.37 -1.09
N ILE A 154 17.87 14.22 -1.36
CA ILE A 154 18.20 12.90 -0.78
C ILE A 154 18.34 11.90 -1.93
N PRO A 155 19.51 11.85 -2.59
CA PRO A 155 19.76 10.90 -3.67
C PRO A 155 19.72 9.47 -3.13
N GLN A 156 18.93 8.59 -3.76
CA GLN A 156 18.93 7.15 -3.49
C GLN A 156 18.60 6.35 -4.74
N ARG A 157 18.97 5.08 -4.74
CA ARG A 157 18.56 4.15 -5.78
C ARG A 157 17.14 3.68 -5.48
N LEU A 158 16.22 4.00 -6.38
CA LEU A 158 14.83 3.54 -6.26
C LEU A 158 14.70 2.08 -6.70
N ILE A 159 13.89 1.34 -5.95
CA ILE A 159 13.59 -0.07 -6.20
C ILE A 159 12.45 -0.15 -7.20
N ALA A 160 12.62 -0.92 -8.28
CA ALA A 160 11.59 -1.17 -9.26
C ALA A 160 10.39 -1.91 -8.66
N PHE A 161 9.21 -1.74 -9.24
CA PHE A 161 7.96 -2.33 -8.72
C PHE A 161 8.06 -3.84 -8.53
N ASP A 162 8.55 -4.57 -9.52
CA ASP A 162 8.70 -6.03 -9.45
C ASP A 162 9.62 -6.49 -8.31
N ASP A 163 10.72 -5.75 -8.10
CA ASP A 163 11.66 -6.06 -7.03
C ASP A 163 11.08 -5.76 -5.66
N ALA A 164 10.31 -4.68 -5.54
CA ALA A 164 9.60 -4.34 -4.31
C ALA A 164 8.57 -5.43 -3.96
N VAL A 165 7.76 -5.85 -4.93
CA VAL A 165 6.79 -6.96 -4.76
C VAL A 165 7.50 -8.25 -4.35
N ARG A 166 8.59 -8.62 -5.05
CA ARG A 166 9.35 -9.83 -4.76
C ARG A 166 9.93 -9.85 -3.36
N ARG A 167 10.49 -8.72 -2.90
CA ARG A 167 11.04 -8.57 -1.55
C ARG A 167 9.96 -8.71 -0.51
N THR A 168 8.84 -8.00 -0.69
CA THR A 168 7.70 -8.04 0.24
C THR A 168 7.14 -9.45 0.39
N LEU A 169 6.88 -10.16 -0.71
CA LEU A 169 6.37 -11.54 -0.67
C LEU A 169 7.36 -12.49 0.01
N LYS A 170 8.67 -12.32 -0.21
CA LYS A 170 9.70 -13.13 0.43
C LYS A 170 9.80 -12.86 1.93
N GLU A 171 9.62 -11.62 2.36
CA GLU A 171 9.60 -11.26 3.78
C GLU A 171 8.36 -11.84 4.47
N GLU A 172 7.19 -11.73 3.85
CA GLU A 172 5.96 -12.35 4.35
C GLU A 172 6.11 -13.87 4.50
N GLU A 173 6.69 -14.53 3.51
CA GLU A 173 6.95 -15.98 3.57
C GLU A 173 7.88 -16.36 4.73
N LYS A 174 8.93 -15.59 4.97
CA LYS A 174 9.84 -15.81 6.11
C LYS A 174 9.11 -15.62 7.43
N LEU A 175 8.28 -14.59 7.55
CA LEU A 175 7.52 -14.31 8.76
C LEU A 175 6.52 -15.44 9.06
N VAL A 176 5.80 -15.93 8.06
CA VAL A 176 4.84 -17.05 8.20
C VAL A 176 5.55 -18.34 8.62
N ASN A 177 6.76 -18.59 8.11
CA ASN A 177 7.54 -19.80 8.38
C ASN A 177 8.40 -19.71 9.64
N SER A 178 8.51 -18.54 10.30
CA SER A 178 9.28 -18.42 11.53
C SER A 178 8.47 -18.95 12.73
N SER A 179 9.10 -19.84 13.53
CA SER A 179 8.49 -20.40 14.76
C SER A 179 8.15 -19.34 15.81
N ASP A 180 8.83 -18.20 15.75
CA ASP A 180 8.66 -17.08 16.68
C ASP A 180 7.42 -16.24 16.35
N TRP A 181 6.97 -16.29 15.12
CA TRP A 181 5.85 -15.49 14.64
C TRP A 181 4.49 -15.88 15.24
N GLY A 182 4.33 -17.17 15.54
CA GLY A 182 3.10 -17.66 16.21
C GLY A 182 2.87 -17.04 17.58
N TYR A 183 3.95 -16.70 18.27
CA TYR A 183 3.92 -16.06 19.60
C TYR A 183 3.65 -14.55 19.46
N ASP A 184 4.33 -13.90 18.55
CA ASP A 184 4.20 -12.46 18.30
C ASP A 184 2.88 -12.09 17.61
N ALA A 185 2.32 -12.98 16.79
CA ALA A 185 1.01 -12.77 16.16
C ALA A 185 -0.13 -12.65 17.19
N GLN A 186 -0.05 -13.40 18.31
CA GLN A 186 -1.03 -13.26 19.40
C GLN A 186 -0.85 -11.96 20.19
N ALA A 187 0.40 -11.55 20.44
CA ALA A 187 0.70 -10.29 21.08
C ALA A 187 0.28 -9.11 20.20
N PHE A 188 0.55 -9.20 18.89
CA PHE A 188 0.19 -8.19 17.90
C PHE A 188 -1.32 -8.07 17.71
N ALA A 189 -2.07 -9.18 17.67
CA ALA A 189 -3.52 -9.18 17.59
C ALA A 189 -4.20 -8.61 18.85
N ARG A 190 -3.57 -8.74 20.03
CA ARG A 190 -4.04 -8.09 21.27
C ARG A 190 -3.78 -6.59 21.26
N TRP A 191 -2.66 -6.17 20.68
CA TRP A 191 -2.26 -4.77 20.61
C TRP A 191 -2.99 -4.01 19.52
N ARG A 192 -3.36 -4.69 18.43
CA ARG A 192 -4.07 -4.13 17.28
C ARG A 192 -5.17 -5.10 16.81
N PRO A 193 -6.36 -5.07 17.43
CA PRO A 193 -7.48 -5.96 17.07
C PRO A 193 -7.89 -5.88 15.60
N GLU A 194 -7.70 -4.71 14.97
CA GLU A 194 -7.94 -4.48 13.55
C GLU A 194 -6.98 -5.26 12.63
N TYR A 195 -5.86 -5.74 13.15
CA TYR A 195 -4.90 -6.59 12.44
C TYR A 195 -5.08 -8.10 12.70
N GLY A 196 -6.17 -8.52 13.29
CA GLY A 196 -6.57 -9.94 13.42
C GLY A 196 -6.54 -10.72 12.09
N TYR A 197 -6.38 -10.02 11.00
CA TYR A 197 -6.16 -10.48 9.64
C TYR A 197 -4.85 -11.25 9.43
N PHE A 198 -3.72 -10.77 9.92
CA PHE A 198 -2.46 -11.48 9.79
C PHE A 198 -2.49 -12.84 10.50
N ALA A 199 -3.18 -12.92 11.63
CA ALA A 199 -3.41 -14.16 12.33
C ALA A 199 -4.27 -15.15 11.51
N LYS A 200 -5.24 -14.67 10.73
CA LYS A 200 -6.08 -15.49 9.84
C LYS A 200 -5.31 -16.09 8.67
N GLN A 201 -4.41 -15.33 8.05
CA GLN A 201 -3.60 -15.81 6.93
C GLN A 201 -2.51 -16.81 7.36
N ALA A 202 -1.97 -16.65 8.55
CA ALA A 202 -1.03 -17.59 9.14
C ALA A 202 -1.69 -18.90 9.64
N GLY A 203 -2.99 -19.09 9.39
CA GLY A 203 -3.73 -20.28 9.83
C GLY A 203 -4.04 -20.30 11.34
N PHE A 204 -3.81 -19.20 12.05
CA PHE A 204 -4.14 -19.08 13.46
C PHE A 204 -5.56 -18.54 13.65
N THR A 205 -6.44 -19.34 14.23
CA THR A 205 -7.76 -18.87 14.63
C THR A 205 -7.63 -18.18 15.99
N VAL A 206 -7.59 -16.84 16.00
CA VAL A 206 -7.69 -16.08 17.26
C VAL A 206 -9.15 -16.18 17.74
N LYS A 207 -9.41 -17.05 18.71
CA LYS A 207 -10.66 -17.00 19.47
C LYS A 207 -10.56 -15.83 20.44
N THR A 208 -11.18 -14.71 20.10
CA THR A 208 -11.51 -13.68 21.09
C THR A 208 -12.65 -14.22 21.94
N SER A 209 -12.34 -14.67 23.17
CA SER A 209 -13.37 -14.83 24.20
C SER A 209 -13.81 -13.43 24.63
N ALA A 210 -15.10 -13.17 24.47
CA ALA A 210 -15.78 -12.01 25.06
C ALA A 210 -15.68 -12.03 26.57
#